data_3fc2c398fb8eb1ea068c597a5f760a9a
#
_entry.id   3fc2c398fb8eb1ea068c597a5f760a9a
#
_cell.length_a   1.000
_cell.length_b   1.000
_cell.length_c   1.000
_cell.angle_alpha   90.00
_cell.angle_beta   90.00
_cell.angle_gamma   90.00
#
_symmetry.space_group_name_H-M   'P 1'
#
loop_
_entity.id
_entity.type
_entity.pdbx_description
1 polymer ?
#
loop_
_entity_poly.entity_id
_entity_poly.type
_entity_poly.pdbx_seq_one_letter_code
_entity_poly.pdbx_strand_id
1 'polypeptide(L)'
;MSLALELTIRLVGAGLLGAVIGYERELRAKGAGIRTHVLVAIGASLLMLISQYGFPDAVKFDAARIAAGVVGGLGFVCGGIIMKTGNHVSGLTTAVGVWVTGAIGLGMGAGMYELSILASIVLLICLEALNYYTIHLGEKEYSIVVCTGDQKAITKALDGFKGKIKGFSIAKDGDIYKVSATLRCRKSVSLSEILDQISAIPGITLKSLE
;
A
#
# COMPACT_ATOMS: atom_id res chain seq x y z
N MET A 1 -34.21 18.06 -14.64
CA MET A 1 -33.95 16.76 -13.99
C MET A 1 -34.57 16.85 -12.60
N SER A 2 -35.29 15.82 -12.13
CA SER A 2 -35.80 15.86 -10.75
C SER A 2 -34.65 15.81 -9.75
N LEU A 3 -34.78 16.51 -8.61
CA LEU A 3 -33.75 16.50 -7.56
C LEU A 3 -33.40 15.06 -7.14
N ALA A 4 -34.41 14.20 -6.97
CA ALA A 4 -34.19 12.82 -6.60
C ALA A 4 -33.29 12.05 -7.57
N LEU A 5 -33.48 12.25 -8.89
CA LEU A 5 -32.64 11.64 -9.91
C LEU A 5 -31.20 12.15 -9.84
N GLU A 6 -31.01 13.45 -9.61
CA GLU A 6 -29.69 14.05 -9.46
C GLU A 6 -28.94 13.48 -8.25
N LEU A 7 -29.59 13.41 -7.08
CA LEU A 7 -28.98 12.84 -5.87
C LEU A 7 -28.62 11.35 -6.08
N THR A 8 -29.47 10.60 -6.79
CA THR A 8 -29.21 9.20 -7.14
C THR A 8 -27.96 9.08 -8.03
N ILE A 9 -27.85 9.93 -9.06
CA ILE A 9 -26.68 9.94 -9.97
C ILE A 9 -25.39 10.23 -9.19
N ARG A 10 -25.41 11.18 -8.26
CA ARG A 10 -24.25 11.51 -7.42
C ARG A 10 -23.80 10.32 -6.56
N LEU A 11 -24.75 9.65 -5.94
CA LEU A 11 -24.48 8.50 -5.07
C LEU A 11 -23.97 7.28 -5.86
N VAL A 12 -24.66 6.92 -6.96
CA VAL A 12 -24.29 5.80 -7.82
C VAL A 12 -22.96 6.08 -8.52
N GLY A 13 -22.77 7.30 -9.02
CA GLY A 13 -21.52 7.72 -9.65
C GLY A 13 -20.32 7.63 -8.71
N ALA A 14 -20.48 8.03 -7.43
CA ALA A 14 -19.46 7.84 -6.40
C ALA A 14 -19.11 6.35 -6.24
N GLY A 15 -20.13 5.48 -6.15
CA GLY A 15 -19.94 4.04 -6.05
C GLY A 15 -19.20 3.45 -7.26
N LEU A 16 -19.54 3.89 -8.48
CA LEU A 16 -18.86 3.43 -9.68
C LEU A 16 -17.38 3.85 -9.72
N LEU A 17 -17.06 5.10 -9.39
CA LEU A 17 -15.67 5.54 -9.30
C LEU A 17 -14.90 4.76 -8.22
N GLY A 18 -15.51 4.53 -7.06
CA GLY A 18 -14.96 3.68 -6.01
C GLY A 18 -14.73 2.24 -6.47
N ALA A 19 -15.65 1.68 -7.28
CA ALA A 19 -15.52 0.33 -7.84
C ALA A 19 -14.33 0.22 -8.80
N VAL A 20 -14.16 1.20 -9.70
CA VAL A 20 -13.04 1.22 -10.67
C VAL A 20 -11.69 1.30 -9.93
N ILE A 21 -11.57 2.18 -8.94
CA ILE A 21 -10.36 2.31 -8.13
C ILE A 21 -10.10 1.02 -7.34
N GLY A 22 -11.14 0.51 -6.67
CA GLY A 22 -11.04 -0.70 -5.86
C GLY A 22 -10.72 -1.95 -6.67
N TYR A 23 -11.21 -2.04 -7.92
CA TYR A 23 -10.91 -3.13 -8.85
C TYR A 23 -9.41 -3.19 -9.19
N GLU A 24 -8.79 -2.05 -9.49
CA GLU A 24 -7.34 -1.97 -9.70
C GLU A 24 -6.58 -2.43 -8.45
N ARG A 25 -7.03 -2.04 -7.26
CA ARG A 25 -6.41 -2.45 -5.99
C ARG A 25 -6.54 -3.96 -5.74
N GLU A 26 -7.68 -4.54 -6.06
CA GLU A 26 -7.94 -5.98 -5.90
C GLU A 26 -7.11 -6.81 -6.89
N LEU A 27 -7.00 -6.39 -8.15
CA LEU A 27 -6.11 -7.00 -9.14
C LEU A 27 -4.65 -7.03 -8.69
N ARG A 28 -4.23 -6.04 -7.90
CA ARG A 28 -2.86 -5.92 -7.35
C ARG A 28 -2.70 -6.59 -5.97
N ALA A 29 -3.69 -7.35 -5.51
CA ALA A 29 -3.68 -8.00 -4.19
C ALA A 29 -3.35 -7.04 -3.04
N LYS A 30 -3.90 -5.80 -3.08
CA LYS A 30 -3.74 -4.81 -2.00
C LYS A 30 -4.78 -5.04 -0.90
N GLY A 31 -4.47 -4.61 0.33
CA GLY A 31 -5.31 -4.87 1.51
C GLY A 31 -6.71 -4.26 1.49
N ALA A 32 -6.99 -3.24 0.66
CA ALA A 32 -8.31 -2.67 0.43
C ALA A 32 -8.68 -2.82 -1.06
N GLY A 33 -9.71 -3.56 -1.37
CA GLY A 33 -10.23 -3.85 -2.71
C GLY A 33 -11.54 -3.13 -3.03
N ILE A 34 -12.33 -3.69 -3.96
CA ILE A 34 -13.57 -3.12 -4.48
C ILE A 34 -14.54 -2.76 -3.35
N ARG A 35 -14.81 -3.69 -2.45
CA ARG A 35 -15.80 -3.48 -1.37
C ARG A 35 -15.47 -2.25 -0.53
N THR A 36 -14.22 -2.10 -0.12
CA THR A 36 -13.77 -0.98 0.72
C THR A 36 -13.91 0.35 0.00
N HIS A 37 -13.43 0.45 -1.24
CA HIS A 37 -13.46 1.69 -2.01
C HIS A 37 -14.88 2.11 -2.39
N VAL A 38 -15.76 1.16 -2.76
CA VAL A 38 -17.18 1.43 -3.04
C VAL A 38 -17.88 1.99 -1.80
N LEU A 39 -17.73 1.32 -0.65
CA LEU A 39 -18.39 1.74 0.58
C LEU A 39 -17.89 3.11 1.07
N VAL A 40 -16.60 3.38 0.98
CA VAL A 40 -16.01 4.67 1.33
C VAL A 40 -16.51 5.78 0.41
N ALA A 41 -16.53 5.56 -0.91
CA ALA A 41 -17.00 6.55 -1.87
C ALA A 41 -18.50 6.87 -1.69
N ILE A 42 -19.36 5.83 -1.57
CA ILE A 42 -20.80 5.99 -1.33
C ILE A 42 -21.03 6.68 0.01
N GLY A 43 -20.36 6.27 1.08
CA GLY A 43 -20.52 6.85 2.42
C GLY A 43 -20.13 8.34 2.43
N ALA A 44 -19.01 8.69 1.80
CA ALA A 44 -18.56 10.08 1.70
C ALA A 44 -19.54 10.93 0.86
N SER A 45 -20.02 10.40 -0.28
CA SER A 45 -21.03 11.05 -1.12
C SER A 45 -22.34 11.28 -0.37
N LEU A 46 -22.84 10.26 0.33
CA LEU A 46 -24.06 10.36 1.15
C LEU A 46 -23.93 11.42 2.24
N LEU A 47 -22.84 11.45 2.96
CA LEU A 47 -22.60 12.45 4.00
C LEU A 47 -22.52 13.86 3.42
N MET A 48 -21.96 14.03 2.22
CA MET A 48 -21.96 15.30 1.54
C MET A 48 -23.35 15.74 1.08
N LEU A 49 -24.18 14.80 0.60
CA LEU A 49 -25.58 15.06 0.24
C LEU A 49 -26.41 15.46 1.50
N ILE A 50 -26.22 14.76 2.60
CA ILE A 50 -26.85 15.13 3.89
C ILE A 50 -26.40 16.53 4.30
N SER A 51 -25.11 16.84 4.13
CA SER A 51 -24.57 18.16 4.44
C SER A 51 -25.23 19.27 3.61
N GLN A 52 -25.52 19.02 2.33
CA GLN A 52 -26.08 20.04 1.43
C GLN A 52 -27.61 20.16 1.53
N TYR A 53 -28.32 19.06 1.77
CA TYR A 53 -29.76 18.99 1.61
C TYR A 53 -30.50 18.56 2.88
N GLY A 54 -29.81 18.09 3.90
CA GLY A 54 -30.43 17.49 5.09
C GLY A 54 -30.95 18.51 6.11
N PHE A 55 -30.55 19.79 6.01
CA PHE A 55 -30.85 20.80 7.04
C PHE A 55 -31.41 22.11 6.43
N PRO A 56 -32.55 22.06 5.72
CA PRO A 56 -33.11 23.21 4.99
C PRO A 56 -33.48 24.38 5.88
N ASP A 57 -33.85 24.11 7.15
CA ASP A 57 -34.33 25.12 8.10
C ASP A 57 -33.21 25.73 8.99
N ALA A 58 -31.95 25.35 8.76
CA ALA A 58 -30.84 25.83 9.57
C ALA A 58 -30.53 27.32 9.28
N VAL A 59 -30.61 28.17 10.30
CA VAL A 59 -30.36 29.62 10.19
C VAL A 59 -28.91 29.95 9.82
N LYS A 60 -27.94 29.10 10.19
CA LYS A 60 -26.54 29.19 9.80
C LYS A 60 -26.10 27.83 9.26
N PHE A 61 -26.08 27.70 7.96
CA PHE A 61 -25.73 26.48 7.27
C PHE A 61 -24.29 26.54 6.75
N ASP A 62 -23.50 25.52 7.10
CA ASP A 62 -22.12 25.35 6.62
C ASP A 62 -21.93 23.91 6.13
N ALA A 63 -22.06 23.73 4.82
CA ALA A 63 -21.89 22.43 4.17
C ALA A 63 -20.48 21.84 4.36
N ALA A 64 -19.47 22.67 4.65
CA ALA A 64 -18.11 22.20 4.85
C ALA A 64 -17.90 21.48 6.18
N ARG A 65 -18.74 21.65 7.17
CA ARG A 65 -18.55 21.03 8.49
C ARG A 65 -18.61 19.52 8.47
N ILE A 66 -19.61 18.96 7.81
CA ILE A 66 -19.72 17.49 7.67
C ILE A 66 -18.58 16.98 6.78
N ALA A 67 -18.27 17.66 5.69
CA ALA A 67 -17.15 17.28 4.84
C ALA A 67 -15.83 17.25 5.62
N ALA A 68 -15.55 18.27 6.46
CA ALA A 68 -14.38 18.27 7.34
C ALA A 68 -14.37 17.08 8.32
N GLY A 69 -15.53 16.72 8.88
CA GLY A 69 -15.71 15.55 9.71
C GLY A 69 -15.39 14.23 8.98
N VAL A 70 -15.83 14.11 7.72
CA VAL A 70 -15.53 12.94 6.88
C VAL A 70 -14.04 12.80 6.64
N VAL A 71 -13.35 13.89 6.32
CA VAL A 71 -11.88 13.91 6.10
C VAL A 71 -11.14 13.42 7.34
N GLY A 72 -11.52 13.91 8.53
CA GLY A 72 -10.94 13.47 9.80
C GLY A 72 -11.26 12.01 10.13
N GLY A 73 -12.53 11.60 9.96
CA GLY A 73 -12.97 10.22 10.19
C GLY A 73 -12.29 9.21 9.27
N LEU A 74 -12.10 9.55 8.02
CA LEU A 74 -11.33 8.72 7.08
C LEU A 74 -9.88 8.57 7.51
N GLY A 75 -9.27 9.60 8.11
CA GLY A 75 -7.93 9.51 8.68
C GLY A 75 -7.82 8.41 9.74
N PHE A 76 -8.83 8.25 10.60
CA PHE A 76 -8.90 7.17 11.59
C PHE A 76 -8.98 5.78 10.93
N VAL A 77 -9.87 5.61 9.95
CA VAL A 77 -10.03 4.34 9.21
C VAL A 77 -8.73 3.99 8.49
N CYS A 78 -8.09 4.97 7.86
CA CYS A 78 -6.82 4.81 7.14
C CYS A 78 -5.68 4.45 8.10
N GLY A 79 -5.66 5.01 9.32
CA GLY A 79 -4.72 4.62 10.36
C GLY A 79 -4.80 3.13 10.72
N GLY A 80 -6.00 2.55 10.71
CA GLY A 80 -6.22 1.13 10.93
C GLY A 80 -5.69 0.20 9.83
N ILE A 81 -5.43 0.73 8.62
CA ILE A 81 -4.87 -0.03 7.49
C ILE A 81 -3.34 -0.12 7.60
N ILE A 82 -2.70 0.82 8.27
CA ILE A 82 -1.24 0.88 8.39
C ILE A 82 -0.78 -0.07 9.48
N MET A 83 0.04 -1.05 9.09
CA MET A 83 0.58 -2.06 10.00
C MET A 83 2.10 -1.94 10.10
N LYS A 84 2.62 -2.00 11.32
CA LYS A 84 4.05 -2.06 11.60
C LYS A 84 4.41 -3.43 12.17
N THR A 85 5.27 -4.16 11.47
CA THR A 85 5.80 -5.45 11.92
C THR A 85 7.32 -5.35 11.99
N GLY A 86 7.87 -5.27 13.19
CA GLY A 86 9.30 -4.99 13.40
C GLY A 86 9.72 -3.66 12.78
N ASN A 87 10.65 -3.70 11.84
CA ASN A 87 11.15 -2.53 11.10
C ASN A 87 10.41 -2.26 9.77
N HIS A 88 9.41 -3.08 9.45
CA HIS A 88 8.65 -2.95 8.20
C HIS A 88 7.30 -2.27 8.45
N VAL A 89 6.95 -1.28 7.62
CA VAL A 89 5.65 -0.61 7.63
C VAL A 89 4.94 -0.93 6.31
N SER A 90 3.73 -1.48 6.41
CA SER A 90 2.88 -1.83 5.27
C SER A 90 1.56 -1.05 5.30
N GLY A 91 0.85 -1.02 4.17
CA GLY A 91 -0.48 -0.42 4.09
C GLY A 91 -0.51 1.09 3.80
N LEU A 92 0.62 1.81 3.79
CA LEU A 92 0.66 3.28 3.58
C LEU A 92 -0.04 3.71 2.27
N THR A 93 0.34 3.12 1.14
CA THR A 93 -0.26 3.47 -0.17
C THR A 93 -1.75 3.09 -0.22
N THR A 94 -2.13 1.97 0.41
CA THR A 94 -3.53 1.55 0.50
C THR A 94 -4.35 2.55 1.32
N ALA A 95 -3.83 2.98 2.46
CA ALA A 95 -4.48 3.97 3.33
C ALA A 95 -4.73 5.29 2.58
N VAL A 96 -3.70 5.82 1.90
CA VAL A 96 -3.83 7.05 1.10
C VAL A 96 -4.83 6.85 -0.05
N GLY A 97 -4.81 5.69 -0.73
CA GLY A 97 -5.78 5.38 -1.79
C GLY A 97 -7.23 5.40 -1.30
N VAL A 98 -7.51 4.80 -0.15
CA VAL A 98 -8.84 4.83 0.50
C VAL A 98 -9.23 6.27 0.88
N TRP A 99 -8.31 7.05 1.43
CA TRP A 99 -8.56 8.45 1.79
C TRP A 99 -8.91 9.31 0.57
N VAL A 100 -8.14 9.19 -0.53
CA VAL A 100 -8.43 9.91 -1.79
C VAL A 100 -9.75 9.46 -2.40
N THR A 101 -10.10 8.17 -2.32
CA THR A 101 -11.40 7.66 -2.77
C THR A 101 -12.56 8.30 -1.99
N GLY A 102 -12.39 8.54 -0.71
CA GLY A 102 -13.36 9.29 0.09
C GLY A 102 -13.50 10.74 -0.34
N ALA A 103 -12.39 11.42 -0.67
CA ALA A 103 -12.42 12.78 -1.22
C ALA A 103 -13.14 12.84 -2.58
N ILE A 104 -12.92 11.83 -3.45
CA ILE A 104 -13.66 11.68 -4.72
C ILE A 104 -15.16 11.51 -4.46
N GLY A 105 -15.53 10.69 -3.46
CA GLY A 105 -16.91 10.52 -3.04
C GLY A 105 -17.56 11.83 -2.55
N LEU A 106 -16.85 12.62 -1.74
CA LEU A 106 -17.29 13.97 -1.34
C LEU A 106 -17.53 14.88 -2.54
N GLY A 107 -16.59 14.88 -3.51
CA GLY A 107 -16.69 15.67 -4.73
C GLY A 107 -17.92 15.27 -5.57
N MET A 108 -18.18 13.98 -5.74
CA MET A 108 -19.39 13.47 -6.42
C MET A 108 -20.66 13.89 -5.70
N GLY A 109 -20.69 13.76 -4.37
CA GLY A 109 -21.80 14.22 -3.54
C GLY A 109 -22.03 15.73 -3.64
N ALA A 110 -20.96 16.51 -3.77
CA ALA A 110 -21.02 17.96 -3.98
C ALA A 110 -21.50 18.37 -5.39
N GLY A 111 -21.60 17.42 -6.33
CA GLY A 111 -21.96 17.70 -7.73
C GLY A 111 -20.75 18.09 -8.59
N MET A 112 -19.52 17.94 -8.10
CA MET A 112 -18.28 18.25 -8.82
C MET A 112 -17.86 17.05 -9.69
N TYR A 113 -18.70 16.67 -10.66
CA TYR A 113 -18.54 15.46 -11.46
C TYR A 113 -17.22 15.41 -12.22
N GLU A 114 -16.92 16.47 -12.97
CA GLU A 114 -15.73 16.54 -13.81
C GLU A 114 -14.45 16.40 -12.97
N LEU A 115 -14.39 17.11 -11.85
CA LEU A 115 -13.24 17.05 -10.94
C LEU A 115 -13.09 15.67 -10.30
N SER A 116 -14.19 15.05 -9.91
CA SER A 116 -14.16 13.72 -9.29
C SER A 116 -13.72 12.63 -10.29
N ILE A 117 -14.18 12.71 -11.54
CA ILE A 117 -13.75 11.81 -12.62
C ILE A 117 -12.27 12.05 -12.92
N LEU A 118 -11.85 13.29 -13.09
CA LEU A 118 -10.45 13.62 -13.33
C LEU A 118 -9.54 13.15 -12.21
N ALA A 119 -9.93 13.39 -10.94
CA ALA A 119 -9.18 12.93 -9.78
C ALA A 119 -9.05 11.39 -9.74
N SER A 120 -10.11 10.66 -10.14
CA SER A 120 -10.08 9.19 -10.23
C SER A 120 -9.09 8.72 -11.29
N ILE A 121 -9.08 9.36 -12.46
CA ILE A 121 -8.13 9.05 -13.55
C ILE A 121 -6.70 9.32 -13.09
N VAL A 122 -6.45 10.50 -12.51
CA VAL A 122 -5.12 10.86 -12.00
C VAL A 122 -4.65 9.88 -10.93
N LEU A 123 -5.54 9.51 -9.99
CA LEU A 123 -5.22 8.51 -8.96
C LEU A 123 -4.81 7.18 -9.57
N LEU A 124 -5.57 6.66 -10.55
CA LEU A 124 -5.26 5.39 -11.22
C LEU A 124 -3.93 5.46 -11.97
N ILE A 125 -3.66 6.53 -12.68
CA ILE A 125 -2.38 6.74 -13.37
C ILE A 125 -1.23 6.76 -12.36
N CYS A 126 -1.37 7.49 -11.25
CA CYS A 126 -0.35 7.54 -10.21
C CYS A 126 -0.09 6.16 -9.59
N LEU A 127 -1.14 5.41 -9.27
CA LEU A 127 -1.02 4.07 -8.70
C LEU A 127 -0.33 3.11 -9.66
N GLU A 128 -0.63 3.17 -10.96
CA GLU A 128 -0.03 2.31 -11.98
C GLU A 128 1.40 2.72 -12.31
N ALA A 129 1.66 4.01 -12.51
CA ALA A 129 3.00 4.53 -12.81
C ALA A 129 3.99 4.24 -11.69
N LEU A 130 3.58 4.46 -10.42
CA LEU A 130 4.41 4.16 -9.27
C LEU A 130 4.64 2.65 -9.10
N ASN A 131 3.65 1.83 -9.40
CA ASN A 131 3.80 0.38 -9.38
C ASN A 131 4.79 -0.10 -10.44
N TYR A 132 4.66 0.40 -11.69
CA TYR A 132 5.61 0.12 -12.77
C TYR A 132 7.04 0.50 -12.37
N TYR A 133 7.23 1.70 -11.83
CA TYR A 133 8.53 2.18 -11.36
C TYR A 133 9.11 1.28 -10.25
N THR A 134 8.28 0.91 -9.28
CA THR A 134 8.69 0.04 -8.16
C THR A 134 9.03 -1.37 -8.63
N ILE A 135 8.34 -1.89 -9.66
CA ILE A 135 8.62 -3.21 -10.22
C ILE A 135 9.96 -3.23 -10.97
N HIS A 136 10.25 -2.20 -11.76
CA HIS A 136 11.41 -2.20 -12.67
C HIS A 136 12.69 -1.63 -12.05
N LEU A 137 12.56 -0.67 -11.11
CA LEU A 137 13.67 0.01 -10.48
C LEU A 137 13.79 -0.27 -8.97
N GLY A 138 12.81 -0.99 -8.41
CA GLY A 138 12.79 -1.33 -6.98
C GLY A 138 13.86 -2.37 -6.63
N GLU A 139 14.40 -2.26 -5.43
CA GLU A 139 15.27 -3.24 -4.81
C GLU A 139 14.45 -4.19 -3.96
N LYS A 140 14.83 -5.46 -3.91
CA LYS A 140 14.30 -6.44 -2.97
C LYS A 140 15.30 -6.68 -1.85
N GLU A 141 14.79 -6.80 -0.65
CA GLU A 141 15.58 -7.23 0.50
C GLU A 141 15.30 -8.73 0.72
N TYR A 142 16.37 -9.50 0.76
CA TYR A 142 16.32 -10.93 1.08
C TYR A 142 16.98 -11.14 2.44
N SER A 143 16.27 -11.78 3.36
CA SER A 143 16.80 -12.19 4.65
C SER A 143 17.33 -13.62 4.54
N ILE A 144 18.63 -13.78 4.68
CA ILE A 144 19.32 -15.06 4.56
C ILE A 144 19.86 -15.47 5.93
N VAL A 145 19.58 -16.70 6.32
CA VAL A 145 20.17 -17.29 7.51
C VAL A 145 20.99 -18.49 7.08
N VAL A 146 22.30 -18.40 7.28
CA VAL A 146 23.25 -19.48 6.99
C VAL A 146 23.93 -19.98 8.24
N CYS A 147 24.24 -21.24 8.28
CA CYS A 147 24.99 -21.89 9.36
C CYS A 147 26.29 -22.46 8.81
N THR A 148 27.39 -22.27 9.54
CA THR A 148 28.70 -22.81 9.19
C THR A 148 29.53 -23.08 10.45
N GLY A 149 30.38 -24.10 10.38
CA GLY A 149 31.41 -24.36 11.43
C GLY A 149 32.74 -23.65 11.15
N ASP A 150 32.92 -23.05 9.96
CA ASP A 150 34.19 -22.44 9.56
C ASP A 150 34.08 -20.92 9.45
N GLN A 151 34.85 -20.21 10.28
CA GLN A 151 34.90 -18.74 10.27
C GLN A 151 35.39 -18.17 8.92
N LYS A 152 36.23 -18.91 8.18
CA LYS A 152 36.70 -18.48 6.85
C LYS A 152 35.59 -18.54 5.79
N ALA A 153 34.64 -19.45 5.94
CA ALA A 153 33.47 -19.52 5.07
C ALA A 153 32.54 -18.30 5.24
N ILE A 154 32.44 -17.76 6.47
CA ILE A 154 31.68 -16.52 6.74
C ILE A 154 32.29 -15.35 5.98
N THR A 155 33.62 -15.18 6.05
CA THR A 155 34.30 -14.07 5.38
C THR A 155 34.14 -14.17 3.87
N LYS A 156 34.27 -15.37 3.28
CA LYS A 156 34.03 -15.58 1.86
C LYS A 156 32.60 -15.28 1.44
N ALA A 157 31.60 -15.66 2.26
CA ALA A 157 30.20 -15.36 2.01
C ALA A 157 29.96 -13.84 2.03
N LEU A 158 30.47 -13.15 3.04
CA LEU A 158 30.32 -11.69 3.16
C LEU A 158 31.03 -10.95 2.02
N ASP A 159 32.21 -11.40 1.60
CA ASP A 159 32.94 -10.79 0.47
C ASP A 159 32.25 -11.02 -0.87
N GLY A 160 31.64 -12.20 -1.09
CA GLY A 160 30.88 -12.49 -2.30
C GLY A 160 29.64 -11.59 -2.49
N PHE A 161 29.08 -11.09 -1.40
CA PHE A 161 27.92 -10.18 -1.39
C PHE A 161 28.30 -8.72 -1.05
N LYS A 162 29.59 -8.37 -1.11
CA LYS A 162 30.07 -7.02 -0.81
C LYS A 162 29.36 -5.95 -1.64
N GLY A 163 28.80 -4.94 -0.96
CA GLY A 163 27.99 -3.88 -1.59
C GLY A 163 26.49 -4.21 -1.72
N LYS A 164 26.08 -5.47 -1.44
CA LYS A 164 24.67 -5.86 -1.40
C LYS A 164 24.15 -6.07 0.03
N ILE A 165 25.03 -6.14 1.03
CA ILE A 165 24.69 -6.36 2.42
C ILE A 165 24.28 -5.05 3.07
N LYS A 166 23.03 -4.98 3.56
CA LYS A 166 22.50 -3.84 4.33
C LYS A 166 22.83 -3.97 5.81
N GLY A 167 22.87 -5.19 6.32
CA GLY A 167 23.19 -5.50 7.69
C GLY A 167 23.40 -7.01 7.87
N PHE A 168 24.21 -7.37 8.85
CA PHE A 168 24.38 -8.75 9.23
C PHE A 168 24.53 -8.89 10.75
N SER A 169 24.17 -10.04 11.26
CA SER A 169 24.42 -10.44 12.65
C SER A 169 25.01 -11.84 12.69
N ILE A 170 25.94 -12.07 13.58
CA ILE A 170 26.57 -13.37 13.78
C ILE A 170 26.28 -13.80 15.22
N ALA A 171 25.64 -14.93 15.39
CA ALA A 171 25.44 -15.59 16.65
C ALA A 171 26.24 -16.91 16.66
N LYS A 172 26.96 -17.19 17.74
CA LYS A 172 27.67 -18.45 17.94
C LYS A 172 26.84 -19.37 18.84
N ASP A 173 26.54 -20.54 18.37
CA ASP A 173 25.79 -21.56 19.10
C ASP A 173 26.64 -22.86 19.12
N GLY A 174 27.38 -23.07 20.21
CA GLY A 174 28.39 -24.14 20.32
C GLY A 174 29.50 -23.96 19.28
N ASP A 175 29.69 -24.96 18.42
CA ASP A 175 30.71 -24.96 17.34
C ASP A 175 30.19 -24.41 16.01
N ILE A 176 28.91 -23.99 15.97
CA ILE A 176 28.26 -23.52 14.75
C ILE A 176 28.02 -22.00 14.82
N TYR A 177 28.42 -21.30 13.77
CA TYR A 177 28.09 -19.89 13.58
C TYR A 177 26.80 -19.76 12.79
N LYS A 178 25.83 -19.04 13.34
CA LYS A 178 24.60 -18.64 12.68
C LYS A 178 24.75 -17.21 12.18
N VAL A 179 24.80 -17.02 10.88
CA VAL A 179 24.91 -15.70 10.23
C VAL A 179 23.56 -15.35 9.63
N SER A 180 22.97 -14.26 10.12
CA SER A 180 21.76 -13.69 9.52
C SER A 180 22.18 -12.43 8.77
N ALA A 181 21.96 -12.39 7.47
CA ALA A 181 22.31 -11.24 6.62
C ALA A 181 21.11 -10.78 5.83
N THR A 182 20.92 -9.46 5.72
CA THR A 182 19.93 -8.84 4.85
C THR A 182 20.64 -8.35 3.60
N LEU A 183 20.34 -8.98 2.46
CA LEU A 183 20.87 -8.60 1.16
C LEU A 183 19.90 -7.67 0.43
N ARG A 184 20.44 -6.63 -0.17
CA ARG A 184 19.72 -5.68 -1.02
C ARG A 184 20.09 -5.95 -2.47
N CYS A 185 19.16 -6.51 -3.23
CA CYS A 185 19.38 -6.87 -4.62
C CYS A 185 18.37 -6.17 -5.53
N ARG A 186 18.78 -5.85 -6.77
CA ARG A 186 17.81 -5.41 -7.78
C ARG A 186 16.76 -6.49 -7.99
N LYS A 187 15.52 -6.10 -8.26
CA LYS A 187 14.42 -7.03 -8.50
C LYS A 187 14.64 -7.99 -9.69
N SER A 188 15.57 -7.65 -10.59
CA SER A 188 16.00 -8.51 -11.70
C SER A 188 16.83 -9.71 -11.28
N VAL A 189 17.40 -9.71 -10.06
CA VAL A 189 18.17 -10.84 -9.54
C VAL A 189 17.18 -11.89 -9.05
N SER A 190 17.26 -13.09 -9.64
CA SER A 190 16.38 -14.20 -9.25
C SER A 190 16.83 -14.82 -7.93
N LEU A 191 15.86 -15.41 -7.21
CA LEU A 191 16.15 -16.15 -5.99
C LEU A 191 17.11 -17.30 -6.23
N SER A 192 17.01 -17.96 -7.41
CA SER A 192 17.89 -19.04 -7.84
C SER A 192 19.35 -18.60 -7.96
N GLU A 193 19.61 -17.40 -8.51
CA GLU A 193 20.98 -16.88 -8.59
C GLU A 193 21.62 -16.65 -7.22
N ILE A 194 20.82 -16.18 -6.24
CA ILE A 194 21.29 -16.00 -4.87
C ILE A 194 21.58 -17.35 -4.22
N LEU A 195 20.71 -18.32 -4.43
CA LEU A 195 20.88 -19.69 -3.93
C LEU A 195 22.12 -20.37 -4.53
N ASP A 196 22.34 -20.22 -5.82
CA ASP A 196 23.51 -20.78 -6.52
C ASP A 196 24.81 -20.16 -6.00
N GLN A 197 24.83 -18.84 -5.76
CA GLN A 197 25.99 -18.16 -5.19
C GLN A 197 26.30 -18.61 -3.75
N ILE A 198 25.26 -18.87 -2.93
CA ILE A 198 25.46 -19.35 -1.55
C ILE A 198 25.90 -20.81 -1.56
N SER A 199 25.28 -21.65 -2.40
CA SER A 199 25.58 -23.09 -2.50
C SER A 199 26.97 -23.36 -3.07
N ALA A 200 27.56 -22.42 -3.81
CA ALA A 200 28.91 -22.50 -4.34
C ALA A 200 29.99 -22.33 -3.24
N ILE A 201 29.63 -21.89 -2.04
CA ILE A 201 30.58 -21.70 -0.93
C ILE A 201 30.65 -22.96 -0.08
N PRO A 202 31.78 -23.68 -0.09
CA PRO A 202 31.89 -24.94 0.67
C PRO A 202 31.80 -24.68 2.17
N GLY A 203 31.08 -25.55 2.87
CA GLY A 203 30.94 -25.50 4.33
C GLY A 203 29.83 -24.60 4.84
N ILE A 204 28.96 -24.07 3.97
CA ILE A 204 27.78 -23.29 4.34
C ILE A 204 26.51 -24.13 4.17
N THR A 205 25.67 -24.13 5.18
CA THR A 205 24.34 -24.73 5.13
C THR A 205 23.29 -23.62 5.21
N LEU A 206 22.43 -23.50 4.22
CA LEU A 206 21.31 -22.57 4.22
C LEU A 206 20.23 -23.09 5.17
N LYS A 207 19.79 -22.27 6.12
CA LYS A 207 18.75 -22.63 7.10
C LYS A 207 17.39 -22.00 6.72
N SER A 208 17.38 -20.75 6.28
CA SER A 208 16.18 -20.09 5.76
C SER A 208 16.54 -18.97 4.80
N LEU A 209 15.62 -18.65 3.89
CA LEU A 209 15.69 -17.58 2.94
C LEU A 209 14.26 -17.00 2.82
N GLU A 210 14.10 -15.71 3.18
CA GLU A 210 12.83 -14.97 3.13
C GLU A 210 12.99 -13.65 2.35
#